data_44e68bd886ca9f84c0f919d54fb351f4
#
_entry.id   44e68bd886ca9f84c0f919d54fb351f4
#
_cell.length_a   1.000
_cell.length_b   1.000
_cell.length_c   1.000
_cell.angle_alpha   90.00
_cell.angle_beta   90.00
_cell.angle_gamma   90.00
#
_symmetry.space_group_name_H-M   'P 1'
#
loop_
_entity.id
_entity.type
_entity.pdbx_description
1 polymer ?
#
loop_
_entity_poly.entity_id
_entity_poly.type
_entity_poly.pdbx_seq_one_letter_code
_entity_poly.pdbx_strand_id
1 'polypeptide(L)'
;SLGLPFLPVRLMQGSGLTKYWGISEEQRKTLDKVDDLKCVEIDNPFAPGEKVVAVPVPKLDTAIIHVQKASPDGTCIIEGDEFHDVDIAVAARKVIVTCEELVSDEYIRRDPTLTKVFGECVSAVVWAPYGAWPSQCYNYYDNDSHALKEYDKASKYQDAEDAKAQLEKAAVKAEKAAARAEEKARKKSERERAKQRKQG
;
A
#
# COMPACT_ATOMS: atom_id res chain seq x y z
N SER A 1 -16.28 4.70 9.98
CA SER A 1 -16.47 3.39 9.35
C SER A 1 -17.76 2.78 9.89
N LEU A 2 -18.60 2.25 8.98
CA LEU A 2 -19.87 1.60 9.37
C LEU A 2 -19.65 0.23 10.06
N GLY A 3 -18.42 -0.11 10.44
CA GLY A 3 -18.07 -1.39 11.06
C GLY A 3 -18.29 -2.62 10.18
N LEU A 4 -18.38 -2.42 8.85
CA LEU A 4 -18.55 -3.51 7.91
C LEU A 4 -17.25 -4.30 7.77
N PRO A 5 -17.30 -5.65 7.86
CA PRO A 5 -16.12 -6.49 7.68
C PRO A 5 -15.71 -6.63 6.19
N PHE A 6 -16.65 -6.50 5.29
CA PHE A 6 -16.48 -6.53 3.83
C PHE A 6 -17.59 -5.76 3.14
N LEU A 7 -17.38 -5.39 1.88
CA LEU A 7 -18.37 -4.71 1.06
C LEU A 7 -18.77 -5.62 -0.12
N PRO A 8 -20.06 -6.00 -0.26
CA PRO A 8 -20.54 -6.66 -1.49
C PRO A 8 -20.66 -5.65 -2.63
N VAL A 9 -20.02 -5.94 -3.75
CA VAL A 9 -20.00 -5.07 -4.93
C VAL A 9 -20.28 -5.85 -6.20
N ARG A 10 -20.86 -5.20 -7.22
CA ARG A 10 -20.96 -5.74 -8.58
C ARG A 10 -19.80 -5.29 -9.47
N LEU A 11 -18.96 -4.41 -8.97
CA LEU A 11 -17.80 -3.91 -9.69
C LEU A 11 -16.83 -5.06 -10.02
N MET A 12 -16.27 -5.04 -11.21
CA MET A 12 -15.34 -6.05 -11.73
C MET A 12 -15.94 -7.44 -11.98
N GLN A 13 -17.22 -7.67 -11.66
CA GLN A 13 -17.89 -8.94 -11.88
C GLN A 13 -17.96 -9.28 -13.39
N GLY A 14 -17.66 -10.53 -13.75
CA GLY A 14 -17.60 -10.96 -15.15
C GLY A 14 -16.38 -10.47 -15.94
N SER A 15 -15.46 -9.77 -15.30
CA SER A 15 -14.19 -9.34 -15.90
C SER A 15 -13.00 -10.10 -15.29
N GLY A 16 -11.88 -10.17 -16.03
CA GLY A 16 -10.63 -10.73 -15.49
C GLY A 16 -9.99 -9.92 -14.35
N LEU A 17 -10.51 -8.72 -14.05
CA LEU A 17 -9.94 -7.83 -13.03
C LEU A 17 -9.99 -8.42 -11.62
N THR A 18 -11.03 -9.20 -11.30
CA THR A 18 -11.10 -9.89 -9.99
C THR A 18 -9.91 -10.81 -9.78
N LYS A 19 -9.41 -11.44 -10.83
CA LYS A 19 -8.29 -12.39 -10.80
C LYS A 19 -6.92 -11.74 -11.02
N TYR A 20 -6.81 -10.82 -11.98
CA TYR A 20 -5.52 -10.37 -12.49
C TYR A 20 -5.12 -8.95 -12.05
N TRP A 21 -6.03 -8.14 -11.48
CA TRP A 21 -5.71 -6.79 -11.07
C TRP A 21 -5.06 -6.72 -9.70
N GLY A 22 -3.96 -5.96 -9.59
CA GLY A 22 -3.22 -5.72 -8.35
C GLY A 22 -2.29 -6.87 -7.94
N ILE A 23 -1.96 -6.92 -6.66
CA ILE A 23 -1.04 -7.89 -6.08
C ILE A 23 -1.66 -9.30 -6.14
N SER A 24 -0.90 -10.29 -6.60
CA SER A 24 -1.38 -11.69 -6.68
C SER A 24 -1.63 -12.30 -5.29
N GLU A 25 -2.45 -13.35 -5.22
CA GLU A 25 -2.73 -14.03 -3.95
C GLU A 25 -1.47 -14.65 -3.33
N GLU A 26 -0.53 -15.17 -4.14
CA GLU A 26 0.75 -15.68 -3.66
C GLU A 26 1.59 -14.58 -3.01
N GLN A 27 1.63 -13.40 -3.62
CA GLN A 27 2.32 -12.25 -3.04
C GLN A 27 1.61 -11.73 -1.79
N ARG A 28 0.27 -11.71 -1.76
CA ARG A 28 -0.50 -11.27 -0.59
C ARG A 28 -0.21 -12.11 0.64
N LYS A 29 -0.07 -13.43 0.50
CA LYS A 29 0.29 -14.36 1.59
C LYS A 29 1.67 -14.09 2.21
N THR A 30 2.51 -13.30 1.56
CA THR A 30 3.82 -12.87 2.09
C THR A 30 3.78 -11.53 2.81
N LEU A 31 2.61 -10.88 2.89
CA LEU A 31 2.42 -9.54 3.45
C LEU A 31 1.58 -9.62 4.74
N ASP A 32 2.17 -9.28 5.87
CA ASP A 32 1.54 -9.41 7.21
C ASP A 32 0.29 -8.54 7.41
N LYS A 33 0.09 -7.50 6.62
CA LYS A 33 -0.99 -6.51 6.81
C LYS A 33 -2.06 -6.52 5.73
N VAL A 34 -2.00 -7.45 4.81
CA VAL A 34 -2.93 -7.57 3.69
C VAL A 34 -3.65 -8.91 3.77
N ASP A 35 -4.97 -8.91 3.64
CA ASP A 35 -5.73 -10.16 3.62
C ASP A 35 -5.26 -11.06 2.46
N ASP A 36 -5.15 -12.36 2.69
CA ASP A 36 -4.67 -13.35 1.72
C ASP A 36 -5.50 -13.33 0.44
N LEU A 37 -6.81 -13.21 0.58
CA LEU A 37 -7.74 -13.10 -0.52
C LEU A 37 -8.05 -11.64 -0.86
N LYS A 38 -7.97 -11.32 -2.12
CA LYS A 38 -8.31 -9.99 -2.63
C LYS A 38 -9.81 -9.72 -2.61
N CYS A 39 -10.58 -10.70 -3.03
CA CYS A 39 -12.04 -10.70 -3.04
C CYS A 39 -12.55 -12.13 -3.18
N VAL A 40 -13.82 -12.34 -2.84
CA VAL A 40 -14.48 -13.65 -2.92
C VAL A 40 -15.85 -13.47 -3.59
N GLU A 41 -16.25 -14.40 -4.44
CA GLU A 41 -17.63 -14.45 -4.91
C GLU A 41 -18.52 -15.11 -3.85
N ILE A 42 -19.61 -14.42 -3.50
CA ILE A 42 -20.63 -14.92 -2.58
C ILE A 42 -22.00 -14.89 -3.24
N ASP A 43 -22.91 -15.74 -2.79
CA ASP A 43 -24.29 -15.71 -3.26
C ASP A 43 -25.02 -14.48 -2.75
N ASN A 44 -25.83 -13.86 -3.61
CA ASN A 44 -26.66 -12.73 -3.21
C ASN A 44 -27.87 -13.22 -2.41
N PRO A 45 -27.99 -12.90 -1.13
CA PRO A 45 -29.10 -13.40 -0.30
C PRO A 45 -30.47 -12.85 -0.70
N PHE A 46 -30.50 -11.76 -1.50
CA PHE A 46 -31.73 -11.12 -1.95
C PHE A 46 -32.12 -11.49 -3.38
N ALA A 47 -31.26 -12.19 -4.12
CA ALA A 47 -31.50 -12.61 -5.49
C ALA A 47 -30.91 -14.02 -5.73
N PRO A 48 -31.69 -15.09 -5.49
CA PRO A 48 -31.22 -16.45 -5.67
C PRO A 48 -30.68 -16.71 -7.08
N GLY A 49 -29.49 -17.31 -7.17
CA GLY A 49 -28.79 -17.60 -8.42
C GLY A 49 -27.88 -16.45 -8.92
N GLU A 50 -27.96 -15.27 -8.31
CA GLU A 50 -26.98 -14.19 -8.55
C GLU A 50 -25.77 -14.32 -7.59
N LYS A 51 -24.60 -13.95 -8.10
CA LYS A 51 -23.39 -13.80 -7.29
C LYS A 51 -22.95 -12.34 -7.23
N VAL A 52 -22.32 -11.98 -6.15
CA VAL A 52 -21.69 -10.67 -5.97
C VAL A 52 -20.24 -10.85 -5.46
N VAL A 53 -19.40 -9.89 -5.73
CA VAL A 53 -18.01 -9.90 -5.26
C VAL A 53 -17.95 -9.25 -3.87
N ALA A 54 -17.48 -9.98 -2.87
CA ALA A 54 -17.19 -9.46 -1.54
C ALA A 54 -15.74 -8.99 -1.49
N VAL A 55 -15.53 -7.71 -1.19
CA VAL A 55 -14.22 -7.09 -1.05
C VAL A 55 -13.96 -6.81 0.42
N PRO A 56 -12.87 -7.28 1.01
CA PRO A 56 -12.54 -7.00 2.41
C PRO A 56 -12.28 -5.51 2.63
N VAL A 57 -12.72 -4.99 3.76
CA VAL A 57 -12.43 -3.60 4.15
C VAL A 57 -10.98 -3.51 4.62
N PRO A 58 -10.15 -2.61 4.05
CA PRO A 58 -8.77 -2.46 4.46
C PRO A 58 -8.66 -2.00 5.92
N LYS A 59 -7.72 -2.56 6.66
CA LYS A 59 -7.41 -2.17 8.04
C LYS A 59 -6.26 -1.17 8.01
N LEU A 60 -6.60 0.12 8.11
CA LEU A 60 -5.63 1.21 8.08
C LEU A 60 -5.17 1.54 9.51
N ASP A 61 -3.89 1.36 9.81
CA ASP A 61 -3.33 1.72 11.11
C ASP A 61 -3.15 3.23 11.23
N THR A 62 -2.54 3.84 10.22
CA THR A 62 -2.24 5.28 10.21
C THR A 62 -2.48 5.86 8.82
N ALA A 63 -3.23 6.93 8.77
CA ALA A 63 -3.35 7.80 7.60
C ALA A 63 -2.44 9.02 7.77
N ILE A 64 -1.81 9.46 6.70
CA ILE A 64 -1.10 10.72 6.63
C ILE A 64 -1.70 11.47 5.45
N ILE A 65 -2.28 12.64 5.70
CA ILE A 65 -2.90 13.48 4.68
C ILE A 65 -2.28 14.89 4.72
N HIS A 66 -2.26 15.54 3.57
CA HIS A 66 -1.82 16.93 3.45
C HIS A 66 -2.99 17.81 3.05
N VAL A 67 -3.24 18.87 3.81
CA VAL A 67 -4.38 19.76 3.64
C VAL A 67 -3.94 21.21 3.52
N GLN A 68 -4.78 22.05 2.93
CA GLN A 68 -4.49 23.47 2.83
C GLN A 68 -4.50 24.16 4.20
N LYS A 69 -5.52 23.92 5.01
CA LYS A 69 -5.65 24.57 6.31
C LYS A 69 -6.10 23.57 7.38
N ALA A 70 -5.51 23.66 8.55
CA ALA A 70 -5.94 22.92 9.73
C ALA A 70 -5.96 23.82 10.96
N SER A 71 -6.86 23.56 11.90
CA SER A 71 -6.81 24.17 13.23
C SER A 71 -6.09 23.26 14.23
N PRO A 72 -5.64 23.80 15.37
CA PRO A 72 -4.96 23.01 16.39
C PRO A 72 -5.80 21.83 16.95
N ASP A 73 -7.12 21.91 16.90
CA ASP A 73 -8.02 20.84 17.31
C ASP A 73 -8.09 19.67 16.28
N GLY A 74 -7.51 19.85 15.09
CA GLY A 74 -7.47 18.84 14.03
C GLY A 74 -8.53 19.02 12.97
N THR A 75 -9.41 19.99 13.07
CA THR A 75 -10.41 20.26 12.02
C THR A 75 -9.74 20.83 10.78
N CYS A 76 -10.04 20.26 9.60
CA CYS A 76 -9.33 20.57 8.36
C CYS A 76 -10.24 21.08 7.26
N ILE A 77 -9.69 21.99 6.47
CA ILE A 77 -10.24 22.46 5.20
C ILE A 77 -9.40 21.87 4.07
N ILE A 78 -10.06 21.17 3.15
CA ILE A 78 -9.47 20.71 1.88
C ILE A 78 -10.12 21.53 0.77
N GLU A 79 -9.31 22.26 0.03
CA GLU A 79 -9.73 23.06 -1.11
C GLU A 79 -9.52 22.27 -2.41
N GLY A 80 -10.50 22.26 -3.30
CA GLY A 80 -10.47 21.48 -4.54
C GLY A 80 -10.93 20.04 -4.37
N ASP A 81 -10.35 19.12 -5.15
CA ASP A 81 -10.69 17.71 -5.09
C ASP A 81 -10.07 17.03 -3.87
N GLU A 82 -10.90 16.33 -3.13
CA GLU A 82 -10.49 15.61 -1.91
C GLU A 82 -10.06 14.16 -2.14
N PHE A 83 -10.26 13.64 -3.37
CA PHE A 83 -9.96 12.24 -3.76
C PHE A 83 -10.38 11.23 -2.68
N HIS A 84 -9.41 10.56 -2.06
CA HIS A 84 -9.64 9.58 -0.99
C HIS A 84 -9.21 10.07 0.39
N ASP A 85 -8.79 11.32 0.55
CA ASP A 85 -8.21 11.82 1.80
C ASP A 85 -9.20 11.74 2.96
N VAL A 86 -10.45 12.11 2.72
CA VAL A 86 -11.53 12.03 3.72
C VAL A 86 -11.85 10.57 4.06
N ASP A 87 -11.95 9.70 3.05
CA ASP A 87 -12.24 8.28 3.25
C ASP A 87 -11.15 7.60 4.06
N ILE A 88 -9.88 7.88 3.76
CA ILE A 88 -8.70 7.35 4.45
C ILE A 88 -8.65 7.87 5.89
N ALA A 89 -8.92 9.17 6.11
CA ALA A 89 -8.94 9.76 7.43
C ALA A 89 -10.02 9.12 8.33
N VAL A 90 -11.22 8.87 7.80
CA VAL A 90 -12.30 8.23 8.56
C VAL A 90 -12.05 6.74 8.79
N ALA A 91 -11.36 6.06 7.89
CA ALA A 91 -11.09 4.62 7.96
C ALA A 91 -9.91 4.26 8.87
N ALA A 92 -8.94 5.15 9.05
CA ALA A 92 -7.73 4.87 9.80
C ALA A 92 -7.92 4.94 11.32
N ARG A 93 -7.09 4.18 12.06
CA ARG A 93 -7.07 4.23 13.53
C ARG A 93 -6.38 5.48 14.07
N LYS A 94 -5.42 6.01 13.32
CA LYS A 94 -4.70 7.25 13.63
C LYS A 94 -4.60 8.09 12.37
N VAL A 95 -4.78 9.38 12.51
CA VAL A 95 -4.65 10.32 11.40
C VAL A 95 -3.63 11.40 11.77
N ILE A 96 -2.63 11.56 10.93
CA ILE A 96 -1.66 12.64 11.02
C ILE A 96 -1.97 13.60 9.86
N VAL A 97 -2.26 14.84 10.18
CA VAL A 97 -2.51 15.89 9.21
C VAL A 97 -1.28 16.77 9.12
N THR A 98 -0.78 16.98 7.92
CA THR A 98 0.16 18.06 7.60
C THR A 98 -0.60 19.18 6.89
N CYS A 99 -0.29 20.44 7.15
CA CYS A 99 -1.03 21.57 6.55
C CYS A 99 -0.09 22.69 6.10
N GLU A 100 -0.54 23.40 5.06
CA GLU A 100 0.12 24.60 4.57
C GLU A 100 -0.03 25.76 5.57
N GLU A 101 -1.24 25.93 6.11
CA GLU A 101 -1.54 26.97 7.10
C GLU A 101 -2.18 26.39 8.36
N LEU A 102 -1.68 26.81 9.51
CA LEU A 102 -2.34 26.59 10.79
C LEU A 102 -3.23 27.79 11.08
N VAL A 103 -4.54 27.55 11.14
CA VAL A 103 -5.57 28.61 11.34
C VAL A 103 -6.27 28.44 12.68
N SER A 104 -6.97 29.48 13.14
CA SER A 104 -7.77 29.37 14.37
C SER A 104 -9.08 28.62 14.14
N ASP A 105 -9.64 28.06 15.21
CA ASP A 105 -10.93 27.39 15.17
C ASP A 105 -12.05 28.34 14.71
N GLU A 106 -11.99 29.63 15.07
CA GLU A 106 -12.93 30.66 14.63
C GLU A 106 -12.86 30.87 13.11
N TYR A 107 -11.67 30.73 12.52
CA TYR A 107 -11.49 30.82 11.07
C TYR A 107 -12.31 29.72 10.37
N ILE A 108 -12.19 28.47 10.84
CA ILE A 108 -12.91 27.34 10.27
C ILE A 108 -14.40 27.46 10.48
N ARG A 109 -14.86 27.92 11.65
CA ARG A 109 -16.28 28.09 11.97
C ARG A 109 -16.98 29.16 11.16
N ARG A 110 -16.27 30.07 10.48
CA ARG A 110 -16.89 31.06 9.57
C ARG A 110 -17.60 30.41 8.39
N ASP A 111 -17.05 29.31 7.88
CA ASP A 111 -17.69 28.56 6.81
C ASP A 111 -17.53 27.04 7.05
N PRO A 112 -18.45 26.44 7.82
CA PRO A 112 -18.42 25.01 8.13
C PRO A 112 -18.58 24.13 6.88
N THR A 113 -19.06 24.67 5.76
CA THR A 113 -19.22 23.88 4.51
C THR A 113 -17.90 23.47 3.88
N LEU A 114 -16.81 24.16 4.22
CA LEU A 114 -15.45 23.83 3.76
C LEU A 114 -14.76 22.79 4.62
N THR A 115 -15.32 22.45 5.79
CA THR A 115 -14.78 21.42 6.66
C THR A 115 -14.93 20.05 6.03
N LYS A 116 -13.82 19.35 5.86
CA LYS A 116 -13.77 18.01 5.25
C LYS A 116 -13.38 16.90 6.23
N VAL A 117 -12.44 17.20 7.12
CA VAL A 117 -12.01 16.27 8.17
C VAL A 117 -12.27 16.93 9.52
N PHE A 118 -12.94 16.19 10.40
CA PHE A 118 -13.27 16.65 11.75
C PHE A 118 -12.14 16.32 12.73
N GLY A 119 -11.92 17.20 13.70
CA GLY A 119 -10.85 17.06 14.69
C GLY A 119 -10.86 15.76 15.47
N GLU A 120 -12.05 15.19 15.71
CA GLU A 120 -12.19 13.90 16.42
C GLU A 120 -11.52 12.73 15.69
N CYS A 121 -11.33 12.82 14.37
CA CYS A 121 -10.63 11.81 13.59
C CYS A 121 -9.12 11.98 13.66
N VAL A 122 -8.62 13.17 14.03
CA VAL A 122 -7.21 13.56 13.88
C VAL A 122 -6.44 13.30 15.18
N SER A 123 -5.30 12.62 15.05
CA SER A 123 -4.41 12.31 16.18
C SER A 123 -3.30 13.34 16.35
N ALA A 124 -2.88 13.99 15.27
CA ALA A 124 -1.84 15.02 15.30
C ALA A 124 -1.96 15.97 14.09
N VAL A 125 -1.66 17.24 14.31
CA VAL A 125 -1.55 18.28 13.28
C VAL A 125 -0.11 18.76 13.23
N VAL A 126 0.45 18.86 12.04
CA VAL A 126 1.82 19.31 11.78
C VAL A 126 1.79 20.46 10.78
N TRP A 127 2.27 21.60 11.18
CA TRP A 127 2.47 22.71 10.26
C TRP A 127 3.67 22.40 9.33
N ALA A 128 3.43 22.24 8.05
CA ALA A 128 4.41 21.83 7.06
C ALA A 128 4.17 22.56 5.72
N PRO A 129 4.50 23.85 5.64
CA PRO A 129 4.40 24.60 4.39
C PRO A 129 5.19 23.90 3.28
N TYR A 130 4.65 23.90 2.06
CA TYR A 130 5.18 23.15 0.93
C TYR A 130 5.25 21.62 1.15
N GLY A 131 4.42 21.08 2.03
CA GLY A 131 4.44 19.66 2.38
C GLY A 131 4.05 18.71 1.25
N ALA A 132 3.36 19.19 0.21
CA ALA A 132 3.04 18.42 -0.99
C ALA A 132 4.12 18.53 -2.09
N TRP A 133 5.10 19.44 -1.96
CA TRP A 133 6.15 19.58 -2.98
C TRP A 133 6.93 18.25 -3.16
N PRO A 134 7.29 17.84 -4.36
CA PRO A 134 7.22 18.55 -5.66
C PRO A 134 5.89 18.43 -6.40
N SER A 135 4.86 17.85 -5.80
CA SER A 135 3.50 17.86 -6.31
C SER A 135 2.82 19.21 -6.06
N GLN A 136 1.65 19.40 -6.64
CA GLN A 136 0.87 20.62 -6.45
C GLN A 136 0.10 20.60 -5.13
N CYS A 137 -0.16 21.80 -4.58
CA CYS A 137 -1.19 22.05 -3.58
C CYS A 137 -2.13 23.10 -4.11
N TYR A 138 -3.41 22.75 -4.31
CA TYR A 138 -4.38 23.62 -4.93
C TYR A 138 -4.48 24.96 -4.18
N ASN A 139 -4.52 26.08 -4.90
CA ASN A 139 -4.49 27.47 -4.41
C ASN A 139 -3.17 27.93 -3.75
N TYR A 140 -2.15 27.08 -3.60
CA TYR A 140 -0.88 27.42 -2.98
C TYR A 140 0.29 27.40 -3.97
N TYR A 141 0.48 26.30 -4.68
CA TYR A 141 1.54 26.18 -5.67
C TYR A 141 1.26 25.06 -6.67
N ASP A 142 1.83 25.22 -7.85
CA ASP A 142 1.79 24.21 -8.91
C ASP A 142 2.90 23.17 -8.72
N ASN A 143 2.81 22.05 -9.45
CA ASN A 143 3.83 21.02 -9.45
C ASN A 143 5.15 21.50 -10.04
N ASP A 144 6.26 21.13 -9.42
CA ASP A 144 7.61 21.33 -9.94
C ASP A 144 7.97 20.22 -10.92
N SER A 145 7.68 20.46 -12.21
CA SER A 145 7.96 19.50 -13.27
C SER A 145 9.45 19.17 -13.43
N HIS A 146 10.36 20.07 -13.02
CA HIS A 146 11.79 19.81 -13.07
C HIS A 146 12.19 18.85 -11.95
N ALA A 147 11.79 19.14 -10.71
CA ALA A 147 12.06 18.28 -9.58
C ALA A 147 11.45 16.88 -9.74
N LEU A 148 10.23 16.77 -10.28
CA LEU A 148 9.60 15.49 -10.59
C LEU A 148 10.40 14.66 -11.60
N LYS A 149 10.94 15.30 -12.66
CA LYS A 149 11.81 14.62 -13.64
C LYS A 149 13.12 14.15 -13.03
N GLU A 150 13.74 14.95 -12.16
CA GLU A 150 14.96 14.55 -11.46
C GLU A 150 14.71 13.38 -10.49
N TYR A 151 13.60 13.41 -9.77
CA TYR A 151 13.17 12.32 -8.92
C TYR A 151 12.93 11.01 -9.72
N ASP A 152 12.25 11.09 -10.86
CA ASP A 152 12.02 9.93 -11.75
C ASP A 152 13.33 9.33 -12.27
N LYS A 153 14.31 10.17 -12.63
CA LYS A 153 15.65 9.72 -13.03
C LYS A 153 16.37 9.01 -11.87
N ALA A 154 16.33 9.62 -10.68
CA ALA A 154 16.98 9.05 -9.49
C ALA A 154 16.35 7.73 -9.07
N SER A 155 15.02 7.61 -9.11
CA SER A 155 14.28 6.39 -8.81
C SER A 155 14.65 5.25 -9.77
N LYS A 156 14.69 5.52 -11.07
CA LYS A 156 15.10 4.51 -12.07
C LYS A 156 16.55 4.04 -11.90
N TYR A 157 17.44 4.93 -11.47
CA TYR A 157 18.82 4.57 -11.17
C TYR A 157 18.88 3.64 -9.96
N GLN A 158 18.16 3.96 -8.88
CA GLN A 158 18.09 3.15 -7.68
C GLN A 158 17.49 1.76 -7.97
N ASP A 159 16.39 1.70 -8.73
CA ASP A 159 15.76 0.44 -9.12
C ASP A 159 16.72 -0.45 -9.92
N ALA A 160 17.55 0.12 -10.78
CA ALA A 160 18.54 -0.63 -11.54
C ALA A 160 19.68 -1.17 -10.67
N GLU A 161 20.16 -0.41 -9.69
CA GLU A 161 21.15 -0.87 -8.72
C GLU A 161 20.60 -1.99 -7.80
N ASP A 162 19.37 -1.83 -7.30
CA ASP A 162 18.72 -2.81 -6.48
C ASP A 162 18.47 -4.12 -7.24
N ALA A 163 18.06 -4.05 -8.50
CA ALA A 163 17.90 -5.20 -9.37
C ALA A 163 19.24 -5.94 -9.59
N LYS A 164 20.33 -5.20 -9.83
CA LYS A 164 21.67 -5.76 -9.99
C LYS A 164 22.15 -6.46 -8.72
N ALA A 165 21.94 -5.84 -7.56
CA ALA A 165 22.29 -6.42 -6.26
C ALA A 165 21.49 -7.69 -5.94
N GLN A 166 20.21 -7.75 -6.35
CA GLN A 166 19.39 -8.96 -6.21
C GLN A 166 19.88 -10.10 -7.11
N LEU A 167 20.27 -9.80 -8.35
CA LEU A 167 20.82 -10.79 -9.28
C LEU A 167 22.14 -11.38 -8.77
N GLU A 168 23.03 -10.56 -8.23
CA GLU A 168 24.29 -11.01 -7.62
C GLU A 168 24.04 -11.93 -6.42
N LYS A 169 23.12 -11.56 -5.52
CA LYS A 169 22.73 -12.41 -4.39
C LYS A 169 22.13 -13.75 -4.83
N ALA A 170 21.32 -13.73 -5.87
CA ALA A 170 20.73 -14.96 -6.44
C ALA A 170 21.79 -15.86 -7.07
N ALA A 171 22.75 -15.31 -7.79
CA ALA A 171 23.88 -16.04 -8.38
C ALA A 171 24.72 -16.74 -7.29
N VAL A 172 25.12 -16.02 -6.24
CA VAL A 172 25.87 -16.59 -5.10
C VAL A 172 25.08 -17.70 -4.39
N LYS A 173 23.77 -17.54 -4.26
CA LYS A 173 22.92 -18.60 -3.66
C LYS A 173 22.83 -19.84 -4.54
N ALA A 174 22.74 -19.67 -5.85
CA ALA A 174 22.71 -20.77 -6.82
C ALA A 174 24.03 -21.55 -6.83
N GLU A 175 25.17 -20.85 -6.80
CA GLU A 175 26.50 -21.47 -6.73
C GLU A 175 26.68 -22.31 -5.45
N LYS A 176 26.28 -21.75 -4.28
CA LYS A 176 26.31 -22.51 -3.02
C LYS A 176 25.37 -23.72 -3.04
N ALA A 177 24.24 -23.64 -3.71
CA ALA A 177 23.34 -24.78 -3.85
C ALA A 177 23.93 -25.88 -4.76
N ALA A 178 24.56 -25.49 -5.87
CA ALA A 178 25.24 -26.41 -6.77
C ALA A 178 26.41 -27.16 -6.06
N ALA A 179 27.25 -26.42 -5.36
CA ALA A 179 28.35 -27.01 -4.58
C ALA A 179 27.85 -28.03 -3.53
N ARG A 180 26.75 -27.72 -2.83
CA ARG A 180 26.12 -28.67 -1.88
C ARG A 180 25.56 -29.91 -2.57
N ALA A 181 25.00 -29.75 -3.76
CA ALA A 181 24.46 -30.86 -4.53
C ALA A 181 25.57 -31.79 -5.01
N GLU A 182 26.69 -31.24 -5.50
CA GLU A 182 27.90 -32.03 -5.89
C GLU A 182 28.50 -32.77 -4.72
N GLU A 183 28.65 -32.16 -3.56
CA GLU A 183 29.15 -32.82 -2.36
C GLU A 183 28.24 -33.98 -1.92
N LYS A 184 26.92 -33.80 -1.97
CA LYS A 184 25.96 -34.88 -1.68
C LYS A 184 26.07 -36.02 -2.69
N ALA A 185 26.22 -35.73 -3.98
CA ALA A 185 26.39 -36.73 -5.02
C ALA A 185 27.69 -37.54 -4.83
N ARG A 186 28.80 -36.84 -4.51
CA ARG A 186 30.08 -37.48 -4.20
C ARG A 186 29.98 -38.44 -3.00
N LYS A 187 29.40 -37.96 -1.89
CA LYS A 187 29.20 -38.80 -0.69
C LYS A 187 28.29 -40.00 -0.96
N LYS A 188 27.27 -39.86 -1.82
CA LYS A 188 26.42 -40.98 -2.24
C LYS A 188 27.20 -42.02 -3.05
N SER A 189 27.95 -41.57 -4.04
CA SER A 189 28.81 -42.44 -4.86
C SER A 189 29.87 -43.20 -4.02
N GLU A 190 30.54 -42.54 -3.08
CA GLU A 190 31.49 -43.17 -2.15
C GLU A 190 30.81 -44.25 -1.28
N ARG A 191 29.60 -43.99 -0.79
CA ARG A 191 28.83 -45.00 -0.03
C ARG A 191 28.44 -46.23 -0.86
N GLU A 192 28.06 -46.02 -2.11
CA GLU A 192 27.72 -47.12 -3.02
C GLU A 192 28.94 -47.98 -3.35
N ARG A 193 30.09 -47.37 -3.62
CA ARG A 193 31.35 -48.08 -3.83
C ARG A 193 31.80 -48.87 -2.58
N ALA A 194 31.60 -48.29 -1.39
CA ALA A 194 31.94 -48.99 -0.13
C ALA A 194 31.02 -50.19 0.15
N LYS A 195 29.74 -50.14 -0.26
CA LYS A 195 28.81 -51.27 -0.18
C LYS A 195 29.17 -52.38 -1.14
N GLN A 196 29.56 -52.08 -2.38
CA GLN A 196 30.00 -53.07 -3.36
C GLN A 196 31.27 -53.80 -2.94
N ARG A 197 32.24 -53.11 -2.27
CA ARG A 197 33.44 -53.72 -1.74
C ARG A 197 33.21 -54.66 -0.55
N LYS A 198 32.07 -54.63 0.11
CA LYS A 198 31.73 -55.52 1.25
C LYS A 198 30.93 -56.76 0.82
N GLN A 199 30.47 -56.82 -0.43
CA GLN A 199 29.64 -57.92 -0.97
C GLN A 199 30.42 -58.84 -1.93
N GLY A 200 31.66 -58.52 -2.26
CA GLY A 200 32.59 -59.35 -2.99
C GLY A 200 33.72 -59.81 -2.08
#